data_43bb02d9fd7306030a6bdd5b87309ca3
#
_entry.id   43bb02d9fd7306030a6bdd5b87309ca3
#
_cell.length_a   1.000
_cell.length_b   1.000
_cell.length_c   1.000
_cell.angle_alpha   90.00
_cell.angle_beta   90.00
_cell.angle_gamma   90.00
#
_symmetry.space_group_name_H-M   'P 1'
#
loop_
_entity.id
_entity.type
_entity.pdbx_description
1 polymer ?
#
loop_
_entity_poly.entity_id
_entity_poly.type
_entity_poly.pdbx_seq_one_letter_code
_entity_poly.pdbx_strand_id
1 'polypeptide(L)'
;MSKNVLRLDNITMQFGGVVAVDDLSMEVNEGEIVALIGPNGAGKTTAFNAITGVYEPTNGMVSFMEEPIVRNHPQGKMQKAYKGSDAEKYTAAYHPEGLDGLSDEERAAREKAERERDRYAFSSHVLNPTPDRITRLGMARTFQNIRLWKSQTVFDNVLIAKHMLRTSNVFSATFRLNAKEEAQQREEVLELLKIVGLDDVREELATSLPYGKQRRLEIARALATNPKLLLLDEPAAGMNPQETMELAAFIREIRDGFHKTVLLIEHHMDLVMDIADRIYVIDFGKLIASGTPEEIQNNQRVIDAYLGVEEDA
;
A
#
# COMPACT_ATOMS: atom_id res chain seq x y z
N MET A 1 -3.19 22.16 0.35
CA MET A 1 -3.44 20.86 0.98
C MET A 1 -2.98 19.79 0.01
N SER A 2 -2.13 18.87 0.42
CA SER A 2 -1.72 17.73 -0.41
C SER A 2 -2.94 16.85 -0.70
N LYS A 3 -3.04 16.33 -1.91
CA LYS A 3 -4.15 15.49 -2.34
C LYS A 3 -4.02 14.12 -1.68
N ASN A 4 -5.11 13.60 -1.08
CA ASN A 4 -5.11 12.26 -0.51
C ASN A 4 -5.13 11.21 -1.64
N VAL A 5 -4.18 10.30 -1.61
CA VAL A 5 -4.06 9.21 -2.60
C VAL A 5 -4.65 7.92 -2.07
N LEU A 6 -4.39 7.58 -0.80
CA LEU A 6 -4.93 6.39 -0.16
C LEU A 6 -5.47 6.77 1.21
N ARG A 7 -6.67 6.28 1.53
CA ARG A 7 -7.27 6.41 2.85
C ARG A 7 -7.90 5.09 3.27
N LEU A 8 -7.60 4.69 4.49
CA LEU A 8 -8.24 3.59 5.18
C LEU A 8 -9.12 4.16 6.28
N ASP A 9 -10.36 3.73 6.31
CA ASP A 9 -11.32 4.10 7.34
C ASP A 9 -11.77 2.82 8.07
N ASN A 10 -11.35 2.67 9.33
CA ASN A 10 -11.78 1.62 10.28
C ASN A 10 -11.66 0.20 9.72
N ILE A 11 -10.54 -0.11 9.07
CA ILE A 11 -10.29 -1.45 8.50
C ILE A 11 -10.12 -2.46 9.63
N THR A 12 -11.01 -3.45 9.64
CA THR A 12 -10.94 -4.61 10.53
C THR A 12 -10.84 -5.88 9.71
N MET A 13 -9.90 -6.74 10.06
CA MET A 13 -9.67 -8.04 9.44
C MET A 13 -9.75 -9.14 10.49
N GLN A 14 -10.77 -9.99 10.41
CA GLN A 14 -10.95 -11.10 11.33
C GLN A 14 -10.94 -12.43 10.58
N PHE A 15 -10.16 -13.37 11.08
CA PHE A 15 -10.08 -14.75 10.59
C PHE A 15 -10.55 -15.70 11.69
N GLY A 16 -11.78 -16.20 11.55
CA GLY A 16 -12.38 -17.02 12.61
C GLY A 16 -12.47 -16.27 13.95
N GLY A 17 -11.75 -16.72 14.96
CA GLY A 17 -11.71 -16.07 16.28
C GLY A 17 -10.60 -15.04 16.47
N VAL A 18 -9.73 -14.83 15.46
CA VAL A 18 -8.57 -13.92 15.57
C VAL A 18 -8.82 -12.65 14.79
N VAL A 19 -8.72 -11.50 15.46
CA VAL A 19 -8.71 -10.17 14.83
C VAL A 19 -7.26 -9.82 14.52
N ALA A 20 -6.89 -9.87 13.24
CA ALA A 20 -5.53 -9.63 12.77
C ALA A 20 -5.24 -8.15 12.50
N VAL A 21 -6.27 -7.36 12.19
CA VAL A 21 -6.25 -5.89 12.12
C VAL A 21 -7.54 -5.39 12.75
N ASP A 22 -7.43 -4.46 13.67
CA ASP A 22 -8.54 -3.94 14.47
C ASP A 22 -8.61 -2.42 14.33
N ASP A 23 -9.63 -1.95 13.62
CA ASP A 23 -9.99 -0.53 13.50
C ASP A 23 -8.86 0.36 12.94
N LEU A 24 -8.12 -0.14 11.97
CA LEU A 24 -7.00 0.59 11.37
C LEU A 24 -7.50 1.73 10.47
N SER A 25 -7.16 2.97 10.85
CA SER A 25 -7.36 4.16 10.03
C SER A 25 -6.02 4.81 9.73
N MET A 26 -5.76 5.10 8.45
CA MET A 26 -4.53 5.76 7.99
C MET A 26 -4.74 6.43 6.65
N GLU A 27 -3.85 7.35 6.30
CA GLU A 27 -3.88 8.05 5.02
C GLU A 27 -2.48 8.20 4.42
N VAL A 28 -2.43 8.29 3.09
CA VAL A 28 -1.21 8.55 2.33
C VAL A 28 -1.51 9.68 1.34
N ASN A 29 -0.72 10.75 1.38
CA ASN A 29 -0.89 11.89 0.49
C ASN A 29 0.04 11.79 -0.73
N GLU A 30 -0.27 12.55 -1.77
CA GLU A 30 0.48 12.56 -3.02
C GLU A 30 1.93 13.00 -2.77
N GLY A 31 2.87 12.20 -3.31
CA GLY A 31 4.30 12.46 -3.17
C GLY A 31 4.93 12.09 -1.83
N GLU A 32 4.17 11.49 -0.90
CA GLU A 32 4.72 11.01 0.36
C GLU A 32 5.34 9.60 0.22
N ILE A 33 6.37 9.34 1.03
CA ILE A 33 6.81 8.01 1.42
C ILE A 33 6.26 7.74 2.82
N VAL A 34 5.26 6.86 2.92
CA VAL A 34 4.65 6.46 4.20
C VAL A 34 5.09 5.05 4.55
N ALA A 35 5.48 4.81 5.80
CA ALA A 35 5.81 3.48 6.28
C ALA A 35 4.75 2.96 7.26
N LEU A 36 4.40 1.68 7.12
CA LEU A 36 3.61 0.92 8.11
C LEU A 36 4.53 -0.08 8.79
N ILE A 37 4.84 0.15 10.05
CA ILE A 37 5.77 -0.67 10.82
C ILE A 37 5.09 -1.32 12.03
N GLY A 38 5.81 -2.21 12.70
CA GLY A 38 5.35 -2.90 13.90
C GLY A 38 6.05 -4.25 14.08
N PRO A 39 5.92 -4.90 15.22
CA PRO A 39 6.48 -6.22 15.49
C PRO A 39 6.01 -7.30 14.50
N ASN A 40 6.66 -8.46 14.54
CA ASN A 40 6.23 -9.61 13.76
C ASN A 40 4.86 -10.07 14.23
N GLY A 41 3.94 -10.32 13.29
CA GLY A 41 2.56 -10.69 13.63
C GLY A 41 1.63 -9.49 13.94
N ALA A 42 2.11 -8.26 13.92
CA ALA A 42 1.29 -7.06 14.21
C ALA A 42 0.16 -6.79 13.20
N GLY A 43 0.08 -7.52 12.07
CA GLY A 43 -1.01 -7.37 11.09
C GLY A 43 -0.65 -6.58 9.83
N LYS A 44 0.60 -6.15 9.65
CA LYS A 44 1.07 -5.32 8.51
C LYS A 44 0.69 -5.89 7.14
N THR A 45 1.11 -7.11 6.84
CA THR A 45 0.81 -7.79 5.56
C THR A 45 -0.69 -8.04 5.39
N THR A 46 -1.41 -8.25 6.50
CA THR A 46 -2.88 -8.37 6.47
C THR A 46 -3.53 -7.06 6.05
N ALA A 47 -3.07 -5.92 6.56
CA ALA A 47 -3.53 -4.60 6.13
C ALA A 47 -3.26 -4.38 4.63
N PHE A 48 -2.07 -4.71 4.12
CA PHE A 48 -1.78 -4.62 2.68
C PHE A 48 -2.68 -5.52 1.84
N ASN A 49 -2.99 -6.72 2.33
CA ASN A 49 -3.90 -7.64 1.63
C ASN A 49 -5.33 -7.08 1.55
N ALA A 50 -5.78 -6.36 2.58
CA ALA A 50 -7.07 -5.66 2.55
C ALA A 50 -7.04 -4.48 1.56
N ILE A 51 -5.98 -3.67 1.58
CA ILE A 51 -5.80 -2.53 0.66
C ILE A 51 -5.83 -2.99 -0.81
N THR A 52 -5.18 -4.11 -1.10
CA THR A 52 -4.99 -4.60 -2.47
C THR A 52 -6.05 -5.60 -2.95
N GLY A 53 -7.14 -5.77 -2.18
CA GLY A 53 -8.26 -6.65 -2.55
C GLY A 53 -7.92 -8.15 -2.56
N VAL A 54 -6.79 -8.55 -1.96
CA VAL A 54 -6.43 -9.96 -1.78
C VAL A 54 -7.35 -10.60 -0.74
N TYR A 55 -7.66 -9.85 0.32
CA TYR A 55 -8.64 -10.23 1.32
C TYR A 55 -9.73 -9.18 1.41
N GLU A 56 -10.96 -9.65 1.53
CA GLU A 56 -12.11 -8.81 1.82
C GLU A 56 -12.06 -8.42 3.31
N PRO A 57 -12.07 -7.12 3.65
CA PRO A 57 -12.10 -6.72 5.05
C PRO A 57 -13.41 -7.15 5.71
N THR A 58 -13.35 -7.45 7.01
CA THR A 58 -14.54 -7.74 7.81
C THR A 58 -15.39 -6.48 8.00
N ASN A 59 -14.72 -5.33 8.13
CA ASN A 59 -15.33 -4.02 8.27
C ASN A 59 -14.40 -2.95 7.70
N GLY A 60 -14.97 -1.81 7.32
CA GLY A 60 -14.24 -0.62 6.93
C GLY A 60 -14.21 -0.35 5.44
N MET A 61 -13.47 0.70 5.07
CA MET A 61 -13.41 1.19 3.70
C MET A 61 -11.97 1.58 3.33
N VAL A 62 -11.59 1.26 2.10
CA VAL A 62 -10.38 1.78 1.45
C VAL A 62 -10.81 2.70 0.33
N SER A 63 -10.36 3.93 0.36
CA SER A 63 -10.52 4.90 -0.72
C SER A 63 -9.19 5.14 -1.42
N PHE A 64 -9.20 5.17 -2.75
CA PHE A 64 -8.04 5.47 -3.58
C PHE A 64 -8.38 6.64 -4.50
N MET A 65 -7.57 7.70 -4.48
CA MET A 65 -7.85 8.95 -5.20
C MET A 65 -9.24 9.52 -4.87
N GLU A 66 -9.58 9.47 -3.57
CA GLU A 66 -10.87 9.93 -3.01
C GLU A 66 -12.10 9.03 -3.36
N GLU A 67 -11.92 7.98 -4.17
CA GLU A 67 -12.98 7.06 -4.56
C GLU A 67 -12.92 5.77 -3.73
N PRO A 68 -14.04 5.29 -3.16
CA PRO A 68 -14.08 4.02 -2.46
C PRO A 68 -13.80 2.87 -3.43
N ILE A 69 -12.75 2.07 -3.14
CA ILE A 69 -12.37 0.90 -3.96
C ILE A 69 -12.64 -0.42 -3.24
N VAL A 70 -12.49 -0.47 -1.93
CA VAL A 70 -12.81 -1.63 -1.10
C VAL A 70 -13.72 -1.17 0.02
N ARG A 71 -14.78 -1.91 0.29
CA ARG A 71 -15.70 -1.60 1.38
C ARG A 71 -16.46 -2.84 1.80
N ASN A 72 -16.50 -3.06 3.09
CA ASN A 72 -17.34 -4.08 3.70
C ASN A 72 -17.82 -3.63 5.08
N HIS A 73 -18.84 -4.30 5.60
CA HIS A 73 -19.34 -4.12 6.96
C HIS A 73 -19.79 -5.49 7.49
N PRO A 74 -19.80 -5.69 8.82
CA PRO A 74 -20.20 -6.96 9.40
C PRO A 74 -21.60 -7.38 8.98
N GLN A 75 -21.75 -8.62 8.51
CA GLN A 75 -23.02 -9.20 8.07
C GLN A 75 -23.39 -10.44 8.86
N GLY A 76 -24.68 -10.76 8.93
CA GLY A 76 -25.20 -12.02 9.49
C GLY A 76 -24.81 -12.25 10.94
N LYS A 77 -24.11 -13.34 11.23
CA LYS A 77 -23.69 -13.71 12.60
C LYS A 77 -22.69 -12.74 13.19
N MET A 78 -21.83 -12.14 12.36
CA MET A 78 -20.85 -11.14 12.81
C MET A 78 -21.55 -9.85 13.21
N GLN A 79 -22.57 -9.42 12.48
CA GLN A 79 -23.38 -8.26 12.86
C GLN A 79 -23.99 -8.41 14.25
N LYS A 80 -24.33 -9.66 14.66
CA LYS A 80 -24.81 -9.94 16.02
C LYS A 80 -23.72 -9.89 17.07
N ALA A 81 -22.49 -10.29 16.75
CA ALA A 81 -21.34 -10.21 17.65
C ALA A 81 -20.92 -8.76 17.94
N TYR A 82 -21.14 -7.87 16.97
CA TYR A 82 -20.88 -6.42 17.10
C TYR A 82 -22.09 -5.61 17.59
N LYS A 83 -23.21 -6.26 17.96
CA LYS A 83 -24.36 -5.59 18.60
C LYS A 83 -24.11 -5.44 20.10
N GLY A 84 -23.87 -4.24 20.55
CA GLY A 84 -23.63 -3.87 21.94
C GLY A 84 -22.82 -2.58 22.00
N SER A 85 -22.23 -2.27 23.15
CA SER A 85 -21.36 -1.09 23.35
C SER A 85 -20.19 -1.02 22.38
N ASP A 86 -19.76 -2.17 21.82
CA ASP A 86 -18.68 -2.25 20.84
C ASP A 86 -19.17 -2.08 19.38
N ALA A 87 -20.48 -2.14 19.13
CA ALA A 87 -20.99 -1.95 17.78
C ALA A 87 -20.77 -0.51 17.26
N GLU A 88 -20.78 0.47 18.14
CA GLU A 88 -20.43 1.86 17.81
C GLU A 88 -18.95 1.99 17.44
N LYS A 89 -18.08 1.20 18.05
CA LYS A 89 -16.64 1.17 17.78
C LYS A 89 -16.30 0.66 16.35
N TYR A 90 -17.12 -0.23 15.81
CA TYR A 90 -16.94 -0.82 14.47
C TYR A 90 -17.84 -0.23 13.39
N THR A 91 -18.77 0.62 13.77
CA THR A 91 -19.48 1.46 12.81
C THR A 91 -18.63 2.70 12.59
N ALA A 92 -18.29 3.02 11.35
CA ALA A 92 -17.43 4.13 10.93
C ALA A 92 -17.86 5.53 11.44
N ALA A 93 -18.77 5.57 12.38
CA ALA A 93 -19.59 6.73 12.75
C ALA A 93 -19.04 7.56 13.90
N TYR A 94 -18.09 7.11 14.69
CA TYR A 94 -17.83 7.86 15.90
C TYR A 94 -16.38 7.86 16.37
N HIS A 95 -15.65 8.91 16.05
CA HIS A 95 -14.51 9.37 16.82
C HIS A 95 -14.80 10.78 17.35
N PRO A 96 -15.27 10.91 18.61
CA PRO A 96 -15.45 12.22 19.25
C PRO A 96 -14.11 12.92 19.51
N GLU A 97 -12.99 12.22 19.33
CA GLU A 97 -11.65 12.77 19.54
C GLU A 97 -11.32 13.80 18.45
N GLY A 98 -11.13 15.05 18.85
CA GLY A 98 -10.69 16.15 17.98
C GLY A 98 -11.79 17.10 17.53
N LEU A 99 -12.95 17.12 18.19
CA LEU A 99 -13.96 18.18 18.00
C LEU A 99 -13.72 19.39 18.90
N ASP A 100 -12.87 19.26 19.92
CA ASP A 100 -12.53 20.33 20.82
C ASP A 100 -11.61 21.35 20.13
N GLY A 101 -12.05 22.62 20.12
CA GLY A 101 -11.30 23.73 19.51
C GLY A 101 -11.66 24.06 18.05
N LEU A 102 -12.58 23.31 17.41
CA LEU A 102 -13.09 23.66 16.07
C LEU A 102 -14.16 24.75 16.14
N SER A 103 -14.17 25.63 15.15
CA SER A 103 -15.26 26.56 14.91
C SER A 103 -16.56 25.82 14.56
N ASP A 104 -17.71 26.47 14.73
CA ASP A 104 -19.02 25.86 14.40
C ASP A 104 -19.12 25.45 12.92
N GLU A 105 -18.48 26.19 12.01
CA GLU A 105 -18.44 25.86 10.58
C GLU A 105 -17.58 24.63 10.31
N GLU A 106 -16.40 24.52 10.93
CA GLU A 106 -15.51 23.36 10.81
C GLU A 106 -16.14 22.10 11.41
N ARG A 107 -16.83 22.25 12.56
CA ARG A 107 -17.58 21.17 13.19
C ARG A 107 -18.70 20.67 12.28
N ALA A 108 -19.50 21.58 11.73
CA ALA A 108 -20.60 21.25 10.81
C ALA A 108 -20.08 20.59 9.50
N ALA A 109 -18.97 21.07 8.96
CA ALA A 109 -18.34 20.47 7.77
C ALA A 109 -17.83 19.05 8.06
N ARG A 110 -17.23 18.83 9.25
CA ARG A 110 -16.74 17.52 9.68
C ARG A 110 -17.90 16.56 9.95
N GLU A 111 -18.93 16.98 10.67
CA GLU A 111 -20.14 16.19 10.88
C GLU A 111 -20.85 15.82 9.57
N LYS A 112 -20.86 16.73 8.59
CA LYS A 112 -21.39 16.44 7.26
C LYS A 112 -20.55 15.38 6.53
N ALA A 113 -19.24 15.52 6.54
CA ALA A 113 -18.32 14.56 5.94
C ALA A 113 -18.43 13.18 6.63
N GLU A 114 -18.57 13.15 7.95
CA GLU A 114 -18.81 11.93 8.72
C GLU A 114 -20.14 11.28 8.37
N ARG A 115 -21.24 12.05 8.27
CA ARG A 115 -22.55 11.52 7.83
C ARG A 115 -22.53 10.98 6.40
N GLU A 116 -21.80 11.62 5.49
CA GLU A 116 -21.62 11.11 4.13
C GLU A 116 -20.80 9.80 4.16
N ARG A 117 -19.72 9.75 4.93
CA ARG A 117 -18.94 8.55 5.16
C ARG A 117 -19.79 7.41 5.73
N ASP A 118 -20.60 7.69 6.77
CA ASP A 118 -21.50 6.73 7.40
C ASP A 118 -22.55 6.21 6.42
N ARG A 119 -23.06 7.07 5.56
CA ARG A 119 -23.99 6.68 4.51
C ARG A 119 -23.38 5.64 3.56
N TYR A 120 -22.07 5.69 3.33
CA TYR A 120 -21.33 4.68 2.57
C TYR A 120 -21.02 3.44 3.41
N ALA A 121 -20.67 3.59 4.68
CA ALA A 121 -20.39 2.48 5.58
C ALA A 121 -21.59 1.56 5.81
N PHE A 122 -22.80 2.12 5.84
CA PHE A 122 -24.07 1.38 5.99
C PHE A 122 -24.71 0.91 4.68
N SER A 123 -24.09 1.19 3.51
CA SER A 123 -24.65 0.67 2.26
C SER A 123 -24.43 -0.85 2.19
N SER A 124 -25.48 -1.56 1.79
CA SER A 124 -25.48 -3.01 1.62
C SER A 124 -24.55 -3.53 0.51
N HIS A 125 -23.80 -2.64 -0.16
CA HIS A 125 -22.95 -2.99 -1.27
C HIS A 125 -21.52 -3.23 -0.79
N VAL A 126 -21.10 -4.49 -0.80
CA VAL A 126 -19.72 -4.88 -0.66
C VAL A 126 -18.96 -4.49 -1.93
N LEU A 127 -17.83 -3.81 -1.77
CA LEU A 127 -16.88 -3.55 -2.85
C LEU A 127 -15.61 -4.33 -2.53
N ASN A 128 -15.29 -5.30 -3.36
CA ASN A 128 -14.05 -6.04 -3.26
C ASN A 128 -13.54 -6.38 -4.67
N PRO A 129 -12.92 -5.40 -5.35
CA PRO A 129 -12.38 -5.62 -6.68
C PRO A 129 -11.18 -6.57 -6.61
N THR A 130 -10.97 -7.32 -7.68
CA THR A 130 -9.80 -8.19 -7.81
C THR A 130 -8.50 -7.37 -7.89
N PRO A 131 -7.34 -7.91 -7.47
CA PRO A 131 -6.06 -7.19 -7.46
C PRO A 131 -5.66 -6.62 -8.83
N ASP A 132 -6.04 -7.28 -9.94
CA ASP A 132 -5.79 -6.76 -11.28
C ASP A 132 -6.59 -5.48 -11.58
N ARG A 133 -7.81 -5.37 -11.08
CA ARG A 133 -8.61 -4.14 -11.19
C ARG A 133 -8.01 -3.02 -10.37
N ILE A 134 -7.55 -3.30 -9.14
CA ILE A 134 -6.85 -2.33 -8.29
C ILE A 134 -5.58 -1.83 -8.98
N THR A 135 -4.81 -2.74 -9.60
CA THR A 135 -3.63 -2.34 -10.37
C THR A 135 -3.98 -1.43 -11.55
N ARG A 136 -5.08 -1.68 -12.26
CA ARG A 136 -5.56 -0.82 -13.35
C ARG A 136 -6.02 0.57 -12.88
N LEU A 137 -6.45 0.71 -11.63
CA LEU A 137 -6.76 2.01 -11.04
C LEU A 137 -5.51 2.84 -10.78
N GLY A 138 -4.32 2.21 -10.77
CA GLY A 138 -3.04 2.88 -10.57
C GLY A 138 -2.37 2.57 -9.23
N MET A 139 -2.67 1.44 -8.61
CA MET A 139 -2.03 0.95 -7.40
C MET A 139 -1.24 -0.32 -7.72
N ALA A 140 0.09 -0.26 -7.66
CA ALA A 140 0.94 -1.44 -7.89
C ALA A 140 1.58 -1.91 -6.59
N ARG A 141 1.75 -3.23 -6.45
CA ARG A 141 2.37 -3.86 -5.27
C ARG A 141 3.50 -4.79 -5.67
N THR A 142 4.62 -4.72 -4.95
CA THR A 142 5.62 -5.78 -4.91
C THR A 142 5.24 -6.80 -3.83
N PHE A 143 5.87 -7.97 -3.85
CA PHE A 143 5.61 -9.00 -2.84
C PHE A 143 6.88 -9.23 -2.02
N GLN A 144 6.72 -9.71 -0.78
CA GLN A 144 7.83 -10.06 0.09
C GLN A 144 8.81 -11.04 -0.61
N ASN A 145 8.30 -12.10 -1.21
CA ASN A 145 9.07 -12.99 -2.06
C ASN A 145 9.09 -12.48 -3.50
N ILE A 146 10.27 -12.27 -4.07
CA ILE A 146 10.45 -11.81 -5.44
C ILE A 146 9.74 -12.73 -6.44
N ARG A 147 8.82 -12.17 -7.21
CA ARG A 147 8.01 -12.89 -8.21
C ARG A 147 8.37 -12.45 -9.62
N LEU A 148 9.53 -12.90 -10.10
CA LEU A 148 9.98 -12.67 -11.48
C LEU A 148 9.61 -13.85 -12.40
N TRP A 149 9.43 -13.55 -13.67
CA TRP A 149 9.35 -14.56 -14.72
C TRP A 149 10.75 -15.13 -14.96
N LYS A 150 11.03 -16.27 -14.33
CA LYS A 150 12.38 -16.85 -14.22
C LYS A 150 13.02 -17.20 -15.58
N SER A 151 12.22 -17.56 -16.56
CA SER A 151 12.64 -17.93 -17.92
C SER A 151 12.69 -16.75 -18.90
N GLN A 152 12.40 -15.55 -18.43
CA GLN A 152 12.39 -14.35 -19.25
C GLN A 152 13.60 -13.46 -18.94
N THR A 153 13.98 -12.64 -19.91
CA THR A 153 15.01 -11.62 -19.73
C THR A 153 14.54 -10.52 -18.79
N VAL A 154 15.45 -9.69 -18.33
CA VAL A 154 15.16 -8.46 -17.58
C VAL A 154 14.20 -7.57 -18.37
N PHE A 155 14.50 -7.37 -19.65
CA PHE A 155 13.64 -6.59 -20.56
C PHE A 155 12.23 -7.16 -20.67
N ASP A 156 12.10 -8.47 -20.93
CA ASP A 156 10.80 -9.12 -21.11
C ASP A 156 9.96 -9.09 -19.83
N ASN A 157 10.60 -9.21 -18.65
CA ASN A 157 9.91 -9.08 -17.38
C ASN A 157 9.20 -7.73 -17.24
N VAL A 158 9.82 -6.63 -17.64
CA VAL A 158 9.24 -5.29 -17.59
C VAL A 158 8.22 -5.10 -18.71
N LEU A 159 8.50 -5.58 -19.93
CA LEU A 159 7.60 -5.47 -21.08
C LEU A 159 6.27 -6.19 -20.84
N ILE A 160 6.30 -7.38 -20.25
CA ILE A 160 5.08 -8.13 -19.89
C ILE A 160 4.19 -7.31 -18.94
N ALA A 161 4.78 -6.65 -17.93
CA ALA A 161 4.02 -5.78 -17.03
C ALA A 161 3.41 -4.58 -17.75
N LYS A 162 4.15 -3.99 -18.69
CA LYS A 162 3.67 -2.87 -19.53
C LYS A 162 2.46 -3.27 -20.39
N HIS A 163 2.39 -4.52 -20.84
CA HIS A 163 1.27 -5.03 -21.62
C HIS A 163 -0.08 -5.03 -20.89
N MET A 164 -0.11 -4.96 -19.55
CA MET A 164 -1.35 -4.77 -18.79
C MET A 164 -2.11 -3.49 -19.18
N LEU A 165 -1.39 -2.46 -19.63
CA LEU A 165 -1.95 -1.16 -20.01
C LEU A 165 -2.45 -1.14 -21.46
N ARG A 166 -2.28 -2.24 -22.23
CA ARG A 166 -2.73 -2.29 -23.62
C ARG A 166 -4.25 -2.17 -23.72
N THR A 167 -4.67 -1.32 -24.63
CA THR A 167 -6.07 -1.16 -25.02
C THR A 167 -6.44 -2.02 -26.23
N SER A 168 -5.44 -2.69 -26.83
CA SER A 168 -5.58 -3.49 -28.05
C SER A 168 -6.38 -4.78 -27.83
N ASN A 169 -7.26 -5.09 -28.77
CA ASN A 169 -8.03 -6.33 -28.81
C ASN A 169 -7.40 -7.36 -29.76
N VAL A 170 -7.91 -8.61 -29.75
CA VAL A 170 -7.43 -9.71 -30.59
C VAL A 170 -7.45 -9.38 -32.09
N PHE A 171 -8.42 -8.60 -32.53
CA PHE A 171 -8.53 -8.17 -33.95
C PHE A 171 -7.39 -7.24 -34.33
N SER A 172 -7.06 -6.22 -33.51
CA SER A 172 -5.97 -5.30 -33.81
C SER A 172 -4.60 -5.97 -33.73
N ALA A 173 -4.43 -6.97 -32.88
CA ALA A 173 -3.22 -7.77 -32.78
C ALA A 173 -3.01 -8.65 -34.05
N THR A 174 -4.09 -9.29 -34.56
CA THR A 174 -4.04 -10.15 -35.74
C THR A 174 -3.64 -9.38 -36.99
N PHE A 175 -4.08 -8.12 -37.14
CA PHE A 175 -3.79 -7.29 -38.31
C PHE A 175 -2.56 -6.38 -38.13
N ARG A 176 -1.74 -6.56 -37.06
CA ARG A 176 -0.55 -5.76 -36.74
C ARG A 176 -0.81 -4.24 -36.67
N LEU A 177 -2.03 -3.84 -36.36
CA LEU A 177 -2.40 -2.42 -36.21
C LEU A 177 -1.74 -1.77 -34.99
N ASN A 178 -1.15 -2.57 -34.11
CA ASN A 178 -0.54 -2.15 -32.83
C ASN A 178 0.98 -1.97 -32.91
N ALA A 179 1.59 -2.04 -34.08
CA ALA A 179 3.06 -1.96 -34.22
C ALA A 179 3.66 -0.68 -33.62
N LYS A 180 2.94 0.46 -33.73
CA LYS A 180 3.38 1.72 -33.14
C LYS A 180 3.32 1.70 -31.61
N GLU A 181 2.23 1.19 -31.05
CA GLU A 181 2.05 1.05 -29.60
C GLU A 181 3.12 0.11 -29.02
N GLU A 182 3.40 -1.00 -29.71
CA GLU A 182 4.44 -1.94 -29.30
C GLU A 182 5.84 -1.34 -29.35
N ALA A 183 6.17 -0.60 -30.41
CA ALA A 183 7.44 0.10 -30.52
C ALA A 183 7.62 1.15 -29.41
N GLN A 184 6.58 1.92 -29.13
CA GLN A 184 6.59 2.91 -28.07
C GLN A 184 6.77 2.24 -26.68
N GLN A 185 6.04 1.15 -26.40
CA GLN A 185 6.17 0.43 -25.13
C GLN A 185 7.58 -0.14 -24.95
N ARG A 186 8.22 -0.64 -26.01
CA ARG A 186 9.62 -1.10 -25.96
C ARG A 186 10.58 0.02 -25.63
N GLU A 187 10.40 1.20 -26.22
CA GLU A 187 11.21 2.38 -25.93
C GLU A 187 11.05 2.84 -24.48
N GLU A 188 9.80 2.93 -24.00
CA GLU A 188 9.50 3.27 -22.60
C GLU A 188 10.12 2.25 -21.60
N VAL A 189 10.15 0.96 -21.94
CA VAL A 189 10.81 -0.07 -21.13
C VAL A 189 12.31 0.14 -21.10
N LEU A 190 12.95 0.45 -22.25
CA LEU A 190 14.39 0.73 -22.29
C LEU A 190 14.76 1.96 -21.46
N GLU A 191 13.96 3.02 -21.55
CA GLU A 191 14.15 4.21 -20.72
C GLU A 191 14.00 3.89 -19.23
N LEU A 192 12.97 3.12 -18.85
CA LEU A 192 12.76 2.70 -17.48
C LEU A 192 13.95 1.87 -16.97
N LEU A 193 14.45 0.92 -17.76
CA LEU A 193 15.60 0.09 -17.39
C LEU A 193 16.88 0.92 -17.19
N LYS A 194 17.08 1.97 -17.99
CA LYS A 194 18.20 2.91 -17.77
C LYS A 194 18.07 3.64 -16.44
N ILE A 195 16.88 4.17 -16.14
CA ILE A 195 16.63 4.90 -14.90
C ILE A 195 16.83 3.99 -13.67
N VAL A 196 16.30 2.76 -13.71
CA VAL A 196 16.46 1.82 -12.57
C VAL A 196 17.84 1.14 -12.53
N GLY A 197 18.77 1.47 -13.45
CA GLY A 197 20.12 0.95 -13.47
C GLY A 197 20.22 -0.54 -13.84
N LEU A 198 19.37 -0.99 -14.78
CA LEU A 198 19.33 -2.38 -15.26
C LEU A 198 19.53 -2.50 -16.79
N ASP A 199 19.88 -1.42 -17.48
CA ASP A 199 20.05 -1.42 -18.93
C ASP A 199 21.23 -2.29 -19.39
N ASP A 200 22.31 -2.33 -18.60
CA ASP A 200 23.51 -3.14 -18.84
C ASP A 200 23.23 -4.66 -18.84
N VAL A 201 22.20 -5.10 -18.13
CA VAL A 201 21.83 -6.51 -17.95
C VAL A 201 20.47 -6.86 -18.58
N ARG A 202 19.93 -5.99 -19.43
CA ARG A 202 18.56 -6.13 -19.98
C ARG A 202 18.30 -7.43 -20.75
N GLU A 203 19.35 -7.99 -21.38
CA GLU A 203 19.27 -9.26 -22.14
C GLU A 203 19.53 -10.49 -21.27
N GLU A 204 19.94 -10.30 -20.02
CA GLU A 204 20.19 -11.41 -19.09
C GLU A 204 18.88 -12.00 -18.57
N LEU A 205 18.93 -13.29 -18.20
CA LEU A 205 17.79 -13.90 -17.51
C LEU A 205 17.61 -13.26 -16.13
N ALA A 206 16.38 -13.06 -15.72
CA ALA A 206 16.07 -12.47 -14.41
C ALA A 206 16.69 -13.26 -13.23
N THR A 207 16.87 -14.57 -13.39
CA THR A 207 17.47 -15.46 -12.38
C THR A 207 18.97 -15.37 -12.29
N SER A 208 19.68 -14.85 -13.30
CA SER A 208 21.14 -14.67 -13.28
C SER A 208 21.58 -13.44 -12.47
N LEU A 209 20.64 -12.54 -12.20
CA LEU A 209 20.93 -11.31 -11.47
C LEU A 209 21.24 -11.56 -9.98
N PRO A 210 22.14 -10.78 -9.37
CA PRO A 210 22.26 -10.67 -7.92
C PRO A 210 20.92 -10.26 -7.28
N TYR A 211 20.73 -10.64 -6.01
CA TYR A 211 19.46 -10.43 -5.30
C TYR A 211 18.97 -8.96 -5.32
N GLY A 212 19.85 -7.99 -5.06
CA GLY A 212 19.52 -6.57 -5.10
C GLY A 212 19.05 -6.10 -6.50
N LYS A 213 19.67 -6.59 -7.59
CA LYS A 213 19.20 -6.31 -8.96
C LYS A 213 17.88 -7.00 -9.26
N GLN A 214 17.62 -8.20 -8.73
CA GLN A 214 16.31 -8.87 -8.86
C GLN A 214 15.20 -8.05 -8.18
N ARG A 215 15.45 -7.48 -6.99
CA ARG A 215 14.52 -6.60 -6.29
C ARG A 215 14.27 -5.32 -7.07
N ARG A 216 15.32 -4.69 -7.60
CA ARG A 216 15.16 -3.53 -8.51
C ARG A 216 14.30 -3.86 -9.73
N LEU A 217 14.48 -5.05 -10.32
CA LEU A 217 13.67 -5.51 -11.44
C LEU A 217 12.20 -5.71 -11.07
N GLU A 218 11.93 -6.25 -9.89
CA GLU A 218 10.55 -6.40 -9.39
C GLU A 218 9.87 -5.03 -9.23
N ILE A 219 10.57 -4.05 -8.66
CA ILE A 219 10.07 -2.67 -8.54
C ILE A 219 9.90 -2.04 -9.93
N ALA A 220 10.84 -2.24 -10.87
CA ALA A 220 10.72 -1.75 -12.24
C ALA A 220 9.48 -2.31 -12.95
N ARG A 221 9.14 -3.58 -12.72
CA ARG A 221 7.89 -4.19 -13.23
C ARG A 221 6.65 -3.50 -12.68
N ALA A 222 6.65 -3.18 -11.38
CA ALA A 222 5.55 -2.44 -10.78
C ALA A 222 5.46 -1.02 -11.37
N LEU A 223 6.57 -0.32 -11.54
CA LEU A 223 6.64 1.01 -12.16
C LEU A 223 6.21 1.02 -13.63
N ALA A 224 6.44 -0.06 -14.38
CA ALA A 224 6.02 -0.19 -15.78
C ALA A 224 4.50 -0.11 -15.95
N THR A 225 3.71 -0.40 -14.92
CA THR A 225 2.26 -0.19 -14.93
C THR A 225 1.86 1.27 -14.70
N ASN A 226 2.83 2.19 -14.59
CA ASN A 226 2.65 3.62 -14.32
C ASN A 226 1.73 3.90 -13.12
N PRO A 227 2.02 3.35 -11.94
CA PRO A 227 1.16 3.51 -10.78
C PRO A 227 1.20 4.93 -10.23
N LYS A 228 0.12 5.35 -9.56
CA LYS A 228 0.08 6.56 -8.72
C LYS A 228 0.56 6.25 -7.31
N LEU A 229 0.29 5.04 -6.84
CA LEU A 229 0.72 4.52 -5.55
C LEU A 229 1.47 3.20 -5.73
N LEU A 230 2.70 3.16 -5.21
CA LEU A 230 3.53 1.96 -5.16
C LEU A 230 3.54 1.41 -3.73
N LEU A 231 3.09 0.16 -3.57
CA LEU A 231 3.15 -0.56 -2.31
C LEU A 231 4.36 -1.49 -2.31
N LEU A 232 5.26 -1.32 -1.34
CA LEU A 232 6.45 -2.13 -1.18
C LEU A 232 6.33 -2.99 0.08
N ASP A 233 6.37 -4.30 -0.09
CA ASP A 233 6.21 -5.28 0.99
C ASP A 233 7.58 -5.85 1.35
N GLU A 234 8.16 -5.39 2.47
CA GLU A 234 9.48 -5.73 2.99
C GLU A 234 10.59 -5.71 1.89
N PRO A 235 10.77 -4.57 1.21
CA PRO A 235 11.67 -4.51 0.06
C PRO A 235 13.15 -4.76 0.40
N ALA A 236 13.59 -4.52 1.65
CA ALA A 236 14.95 -4.74 2.09
C ALA A 236 15.20 -6.14 2.69
N ALA A 237 14.19 -7.02 2.72
CA ALA A 237 14.35 -8.35 3.30
C ALA A 237 15.49 -9.13 2.64
N GLY A 238 16.46 -9.61 3.45
CA GLY A 238 17.62 -10.39 3.00
C GLY A 238 18.74 -9.59 2.35
N MET A 239 18.69 -8.26 2.40
CA MET A 239 19.75 -7.37 1.91
C MET A 239 20.81 -7.11 2.99
N ASN A 240 22.04 -6.89 2.56
CA ASN A 240 23.09 -6.37 3.43
C ASN A 240 22.95 -4.84 3.61
N PRO A 241 23.66 -4.21 4.58
CA PRO A 241 23.53 -2.78 4.85
C PRO A 241 23.80 -1.88 3.64
N GLN A 242 24.77 -2.23 2.79
CA GLN A 242 25.08 -1.47 1.58
C GLN A 242 23.94 -1.54 0.56
N GLU A 243 23.39 -2.73 0.31
CA GLU A 243 22.24 -2.92 -0.57
C GLU A 243 20.99 -2.19 -0.04
N THR A 244 20.80 -2.16 1.30
CA THR A 244 19.71 -1.42 1.93
C THR A 244 19.84 0.08 1.70
N MET A 245 21.03 0.66 1.81
CA MET A 245 21.25 2.08 1.50
C MET A 245 21.01 2.41 0.03
N GLU A 246 21.45 1.52 -0.87
CA GLU A 246 21.20 1.68 -2.32
C GLU A 246 19.70 1.58 -2.65
N LEU A 247 18.97 0.71 -1.95
CA LEU A 247 17.52 0.60 -2.07
C LEU A 247 16.83 1.87 -1.53
N ALA A 248 17.28 2.41 -0.40
CA ALA A 248 16.78 3.66 0.16
C ALA A 248 16.89 4.82 -0.84
N ALA A 249 18.08 4.98 -1.42
CA ALA A 249 18.31 5.99 -2.47
C ALA A 249 17.39 5.77 -3.68
N PHE A 250 17.21 4.53 -4.10
CA PHE A 250 16.33 4.18 -5.22
C PHE A 250 14.84 4.47 -4.92
N ILE A 251 14.36 4.20 -3.70
CA ILE A 251 12.96 4.54 -3.31
C ILE A 251 12.75 6.06 -3.32
N ARG A 252 13.72 6.85 -2.85
CA ARG A 252 13.65 8.32 -2.96
C ARG A 252 13.61 8.77 -4.42
N GLU A 253 14.42 8.18 -5.30
CA GLU A 253 14.40 8.48 -6.73
C GLU A 253 13.04 8.15 -7.36
N ILE A 254 12.37 7.07 -6.93
CA ILE A 254 11.01 6.74 -7.35
C ILE A 254 10.02 7.84 -6.95
N ARG A 255 10.10 8.34 -5.73
CA ARG A 255 9.26 9.47 -5.29
C ARG A 255 9.56 10.74 -6.08
N ASP A 256 10.82 11.16 -6.12
CA ASP A 256 11.23 12.49 -6.61
C ASP A 256 11.31 12.53 -8.14
N GLY A 257 11.92 11.51 -8.75
CA GLY A 257 12.14 11.45 -10.19
C GLY A 257 10.92 10.98 -10.98
N PHE A 258 10.18 10.02 -10.44
CA PHE A 258 8.97 9.52 -11.10
C PHE A 258 7.67 10.12 -10.54
N HIS A 259 7.77 11.01 -9.54
CA HIS A 259 6.62 11.64 -8.88
C HIS A 259 5.60 10.61 -8.38
N LYS A 260 6.08 9.55 -7.73
CA LYS A 260 5.23 8.49 -7.19
C LYS A 260 5.02 8.65 -5.69
N THR A 261 3.86 8.24 -5.25
CA THR A 261 3.56 8.05 -3.83
C THR A 261 3.96 6.63 -3.46
N VAL A 262 4.57 6.44 -2.29
CA VAL A 262 5.04 5.14 -1.82
C VAL A 262 4.45 4.83 -0.46
N LEU A 263 3.90 3.62 -0.32
CA LEU A 263 3.56 3.03 0.97
C LEU A 263 4.38 1.76 1.14
N LEU A 264 5.16 1.68 2.22
CA LEU A 264 5.99 0.51 2.47
C LEU A 264 5.68 -0.15 3.80
N ILE A 265 5.77 -1.48 3.84
CA ILE A 265 5.93 -2.26 5.07
C ILE A 265 7.40 -2.57 5.21
N GLU A 266 7.97 -2.31 6.38
CA GLU A 266 9.35 -2.64 6.68
C GLU A 266 9.54 -2.94 8.17
N HIS A 267 10.60 -3.68 8.45
CA HIS A 267 11.10 -3.95 9.80
C HIS A 267 12.55 -3.48 9.99
N HIS A 268 13.23 -3.05 8.92
CA HIS A 268 14.55 -2.43 8.96
C HIS A 268 14.39 -0.94 9.31
N MET A 269 14.53 -0.63 10.62
CA MET A 269 14.29 0.73 11.13
C MET A 269 15.19 1.76 10.48
N ASP A 270 16.47 1.44 10.24
CA ASP A 270 17.41 2.37 9.60
C ASP A 270 16.89 2.84 8.23
N LEU A 271 16.35 1.92 7.42
CA LEU A 271 15.74 2.26 6.14
C LEU A 271 14.51 3.17 6.32
N VAL A 272 13.62 2.78 7.24
CA VAL A 272 12.37 3.52 7.47
C VAL A 272 12.64 4.93 7.93
N MET A 273 13.50 5.09 8.95
CA MET A 273 13.86 6.39 9.53
C MET A 273 14.58 7.30 8.53
N ASP A 274 15.28 6.70 7.57
CA ASP A 274 16.02 7.45 6.55
C ASP A 274 15.08 8.01 5.45
N ILE A 275 14.06 7.26 5.01
CA ILE A 275 13.29 7.63 3.81
C ILE A 275 11.84 8.05 4.05
N ALA A 276 11.22 7.66 5.17
CA ALA A 276 9.79 7.92 5.38
C ALA A 276 9.53 9.39 5.76
N ASP A 277 8.50 9.98 5.18
CA ASP A 277 7.99 11.28 5.59
C ASP A 277 7.05 11.13 6.80
N ARG A 278 6.33 10.01 6.86
CA ARG A 278 5.40 9.68 7.94
C ARG A 278 5.36 8.17 8.18
N ILE A 279 5.21 7.80 9.45
CA ILE A 279 5.21 6.41 9.91
C ILE A 279 3.92 6.14 10.68
N TYR A 280 3.28 5.02 10.40
CA TYR A 280 2.22 4.42 11.19
C TYR A 280 2.77 3.18 11.87
N VAL A 281 2.54 3.04 13.18
CA VAL A 281 2.99 1.89 13.96
C VAL A 281 1.79 1.09 14.41
N ILE A 282 1.78 -0.19 14.05
CA ILE A 282 0.73 -1.12 14.51
C ILE A 282 1.33 -2.19 15.42
N ASP A 283 0.54 -2.56 16.43
CA ASP A 283 0.85 -3.67 17.31
C ASP A 283 -0.44 -4.44 17.60
N PHE A 284 -0.39 -5.78 17.60
CA PHE A 284 -1.56 -6.65 17.76
C PHE A 284 -2.79 -6.20 16.95
N GLY A 285 -2.57 -5.75 15.71
CA GLY A 285 -3.62 -5.30 14.80
C GLY A 285 -4.09 -3.86 15.00
N LYS A 286 -3.65 -3.14 16.02
CA LYS A 286 -4.09 -1.78 16.37
C LYS A 286 -3.04 -0.74 16.04
N LEU A 287 -3.50 0.43 15.63
CA LEU A 287 -2.63 1.60 15.50
C LEU A 287 -2.24 2.09 16.89
N ILE A 288 -0.94 2.09 17.19
CA ILE A 288 -0.42 2.55 18.48
C ILE A 288 0.22 3.93 18.41
N ALA A 289 0.76 4.32 17.25
CA ALA A 289 1.35 5.64 17.03
C ALA A 289 1.35 6.02 15.56
N SER A 290 1.39 7.32 15.26
CA SER A 290 1.67 7.87 13.94
C SER A 290 2.39 9.20 14.07
N GLY A 291 3.32 9.50 13.16
CA GLY A 291 4.10 10.73 13.18
C GLY A 291 5.30 10.70 12.25
N THR A 292 6.14 11.69 12.37
CA THR A 292 7.44 11.75 11.68
C THR A 292 8.42 10.71 12.24
N PRO A 293 9.48 10.35 11.51
CA PRO A 293 10.52 9.45 12.03
C PRO A 293 11.04 9.86 13.41
N GLU A 294 11.29 11.15 13.64
CA GLU A 294 11.78 11.67 14.92
C GLU A 294 10.77 11.47 16.06
N GLU A 295 9.49 11.72 15.82
CA GLU A 295 8.41 11.50 16.78
C GLU A 295 8.26 10.03 17.14
N ILE A 296 8.34 9.14 16.15
CA ILE A 296 8.21 7.69 16.35
C ILE A 296 9.41 7.11 17.10
N GLN A 297 10.63 7.55 16.77
CA GLN A 297 11.85 7.09 17.45
C GLN A 297 11.84 7.41 18.95
N ASN A 298 11.23 8.53 19.34
CA ASN A 298 11.16 8.98 20.73
C ASN A 298 9.86 8.57 21.44
N ASN A 299 8.99 7.80 20.80
CA ASN A 299 7.71 7.40 21.37
C ASN A 299 7.88 6.17 22.26
N GLN A 300 7.65 6.33 23.59
CA GLN A 300 7.84 5.27 24.57
C GLN A 300 6.97 4.03 24.25
N ARG A 301 5.72 4.22 23.87
CA ARG A 301 4.81 3.13 23.50
C ARG A 301 5.30 2.29 22.32
N VAL A 302 5.95 2.94 21.36
CA VAL A 302 6.59 2.25 20.23
C VAL A 302 7.80 1.45 20.69
N ILE A 303 8.64 2.05 21.55
CA ILE A 303 9.82 1.40 22.12
C ILE A 303 9.41 0.14 22.89
N ASP A 304 8.38 0.25 23.75
CA ASP A 304 7.87 -0.84 24.57
C ASP A 304 7.32 -1.99 23.70
N ALA A 305 6.58 -1.69 22.64
CA ALA A 305 6.06 -2.67 21.69
C ALA A 305 7.18 -3.47 20.98
N TYR A 306 8.32 -2.83 20.68
CA TYR A 306 9.46 -3.52 20.07
C TYR A 306 10.33 -4.27 21.09
N LEU A 307 10.37 -3.85 22.33
CA LEU A 307 11.09 -4.53 23.41
C LEU A 307 10.28 -5.67 24.03
N GLY A 308 8.99 -5.79 23.68
CA GLY A 308 8.09 -6.81 24.24
C GLY A 308 7.74 -6.57 25.72
N VAL A 309 7.77 -5.33 26.17
CA VAL A 309 7.31 -4.93 27.50
C VAL A 309 5.78 -4.85 27.42
N GLU A 310 5.08 -5.77 28.10
CA GLU A 310 3.63 -5.67 28.25
C GLU A 310 3.28 -4.41 29.05
N GLU A 311 2.38 -3.57 28.55
CA GLU A 311 1.75 -2.53 29.36
C GLU A 311 0.97 -3.27 30.46
N ASP A 312 1.41 -3.15 31.69
CA ASP A 312 0.65 -3.60 32.86
C ASP A 312 -0.71 -2.87 32.86
N ALA A 313 -1.78 -3.65 32.73
CA ALA A 313 -3.17 -3.20 32.63
C ALA A 313 -3.71 -2.57 33.90
#